data_55b491a6bd569d0a52bdbdbdec1c16bd
#
_entry.id   55b491a6bd569d0a52bdbdbdec1c16bd
#
_cell.length_a   1.000
_cell.length_b   1.000
_cell.length_c   1.000
_cell.angle_alpha   90.00
_cell.angle_beta   90.00
_cell.angle_gamma   90.00
#
_symmetry.space_group_name_H-M   'P 1'
#
loop_
_entity.id
_entity.type
_entity.pdbx_description
1 polymer ?
#
loop_
_entity_poly.entity_id
_entity_poly.type
_entity_poly.pdbx_seq_one_letter_code
_entity_poly.pdbx_strand_id
1 'polypeptide(L)'
;YFNNRGKGIMLAVIGSEDLSHGANIGAAHTDAPRLDLKPRPLYEEAEMAYFKTHHYGGIRKYQWVTIPLELHGVAVLRDGKSAAIHIGGEEGDPQFIINDLLPHLGREQGKKPLNEAIPSESLNVLLGGRPIADEDCSDRFKLGVMQYLNEKYGMTEEDLISAEIEVVPAGKARDIGFDRSFIASYGHDDRVCAYAELAGIFDAVSPKKTAVCIFADKEEIGSEGVSGMLSQAFEWFMGDMCRTQGVALADCFANSFCLSADVTAAYDPNFADVYAKRNSSFVNYGVALCKYTG
;
A
#
# COMPACT_ATOMS: atom_id res chain seq x y z
N TYR A 1 -3.97 2.91 -22.32
CA TYR A 1 -3.60 2.97 -20.91
C TYR A 1 -2.25 3.67 -20.71
N PHE A 2 -2.06 4.19 -19.52
CA PHE A 2 -0.81 4.81 -19.10
C PHE A 2 -0.35 4.16 -17.79
N ASN A 3 0.84 3.54 -17.82
CA ASN A 3 1.47 2.98 -16.62
C ASN A 3 2.36 4.05 -15.98
N ASN A 4 1.98 4.52 -14.80
CA ASN A 4 2.73 5.52 -14.05
C ASN A 4 3.81 4.85 -13.21
N ARG A 5 4.96 4.56 -13.81
CA ARG A 5 6.18 4.03 -13.16
C ARG A 5 5.98 2.69 -12.42
N GLY A 6 5.00 1.89 -12.84
CA GLY A 6 4.67 0.63 -12.14
C GLY A 6 3.99 0.80 -10.77
N LYS A 7 3.66 2.04 -10.36
CA LYS A 7 3.02 2.34 -9.07
C LYS A 7 1.54 2.68 -9.20
N GLY A 8 1.12 3.23 -10.32
CA GLY A 8 -0.26 3.54 -10.65
C GLY A 8 -0.56 3.27 -12.12
N ILE A 9 -1.83 3.20 -12.47
CA ILE A 9 -2.27 3.00 -13.85
C ILE A 9 -3.50 3.84 -14.15
N MET A 10 -3.57 4.35 -15.39
CA MET A 10 -4.73 5.06 -15.90
C MET A 10 -5.23 4.34 -17.14
N LEU A 11 -6.53 4.11 -17.20
CA LEU A 11 -7.20 3.40 -18.30
C LEU A 11 -8.21 4.34 -18.97
N ALA A 12 -8.42 4.19 -20.27
CA ALA A 12 -9.47 4.89 -20.97
C ALA A 12 -10.14 4.00 -22.02
N VAL A 13 -11.47 4.13 -22.15
CA VAL A 13 -12.27 3.62 -23.25
C VAL A 13 -12.84 4.84 -23.96
N ILE A 14 -12.37 5.08 -25.20
CA ILE A 14 -12.73 6.27 -25.97
C ILE A 14 -14.21 6.23 -26.35
N GLY A 15 -14.91 7.32 -26.07
CA GLY A 15 -16.32 7.50 -26.37
C GLY A 15 -16.61 7.86 -27.83
N SER A 16 -17.89 7.87 -28.17
CA SER A 16 -18.36 8.33 -29.49
C SER A 16 -18.42 9.86 -29.61
N GLU A 17 -18.51 10.59 -28.51
CA GLU A 17 -18.35 12.04 -28.42
C GLU A 17 -16.88 12.39 -28.22
N ASP A 18 -16.43 13.51 -28.73
CA ASP A 18 -15.10 14.02 -28.49
C ASP A 18 -14.97 14.58 -27.05
N LEU A 19 -13.73 14.79 -26.65
CA LEU A 19 -13.40 15.22 -25.28
C LEU A 19 -13.80 16.68 -24.95
N SER A 20 -14.31 17.47 -25.92
CA SER A 20 -14.90 18.77 -25.60
C SER A 20 -16.19 18.64 -24.77
N HIS A 21 -16.86 17.50 -24.87
CA HIS A 21 -18.01 17.13 -24.03
C HIS A 21 -17.61 16.59 -22.66
N GLY A 22 -16.30 16.44 -22.39
CA GLY A 22 -15.76 15.89 -21.15
C GLY A 22 -15.73 14.35 -21.12
N ALA A 23 -15.17 13.83 -20.05
CA ALA A 23 -15.07 12.41 -19.75
C ALA A 23 -15.85 12.05 -18.48
N ASN A 24 -16.21 10.77 -18.33
CA ASN A 24 -16.64 10.19 -17.07
C ASN A 24 -15.43 9.52 -16.42
N ILE A 25 -15.03 9.99 -15.25
CA ILE A 25 -13.80 9.59 -14.58
C ILE A 25 -14.15 8.89 -13.29
N GLY A 26 -13.61 7.69 -13.07
CA GLY A 26 -13.56 7.02 -11.77
C GLY A 26 -12.15 7.11 -11.22
N ALA A 27 -11.99 7.37 -9.94
CA ALA A 27 -10.70 7.47 -9.29
C ALA A 27 -10.71 6.76 -7.93
N ALA A 28 -9.76 5.85 -7.74
CA ALA A 28 -9.49 5.14 -6.49
C ALA A 28 -7.98 4.99 -6.31
N HIS A 29 -7.51 4.67 -5.08
CA HIS A 29 -6.10 4.43 -4.87
C HIS A 29 -5.78 2.94 -4.69
N THR A 30 -4.51 2.59 -4.82
CA THR A 30 -4.03 1.20 -4.74
C THR A 30 -2.93 1.00 -3.72
N ASP A 31 -2.33 2.08 -3.22
CA ASP A 31 -1.41 2.02 -2.10
C ASP A 31 -2.17 1.77 -0.78
N ALA A 32 -1.47 1.30 0.22
CA ALA A 32 -2.01 1.03 1.54
C ALA A 32 -0.95 1.36 2.60
N PRO A 33 -1.34 1.71 3.84
CA PRO A 33 -0.39 1.96 4.91
C PRO A 33 0.50 0.75 5.16
N ARG A 34 1.79 0.97 5.33
CA ARG A 34 2.80 -0.09 5.45
C ARG A 34 4.03 0.36 6.22
N LEU A 35 5.02 -0.52 6.31
CA LEU A 35 6.37 -0.15 6.73
C LEU A 35 7.30 -0.26 5.53
N ASP A 36 8.09 0.79 5.28
CA ASP A 36 9.16 0.77 4.29
C ASP A 36 10.51 0.55 4.96
N LEU A 37 11.43 -0.15 4.33
CA LEU A 37 12.78 -0.27 4.84
C LEU A 37 13.51 1.07 4.74
N LYS A 38 14.28 1.43 5.78
CA LYS A 38 15.19 2.59 5.74
C LYS A 38 16.33 2.32 4.75
N PRO A 39 17.03 3.35 4.22
CA PRO A 39 18.11 3.15 3.22
C PRO A 39 19.26 2.25 3.69
N ARG A 40 19.54 2.19 4.99
CA ARG A 40 20.48 1.25 5.61
C ARG A 40 19.76 0.48 6.70
N PRO A 41 18.94 -0.51 6.31
CA PRO A 41 18.01 -1.11 7.25
C PRO A 41 18.63 -2.22 8.07
N LEU A 42 19.60 -2.97 7.51
CA LEU A 42 20.11 -4.20 8.08
C LEU A 42 21.13 -3.91 9.19
N TYR A 43 20.89 -4.48 10.36
CA TYR A 43 21.81 -4.45 11.48
C TYR A 43 21.71 -5.73 12.30
N GLU A 44 22.74 -5.97 13.10
CA GLU A 44 22.82 -7.07 14.06
C GLU A 44 23.00 -6.50 15.46
N GLU A 45 22.31 -7.06 16.43
CA GLU A 45 22.50 -6.77 17.84
C GLU A 45 22.04 -7.95 18.70
N ALA A 46 22.79 -8.25 19.76
CA ALA A 46 22.49 -9.33 20.72
C ALA A 46 22.19 -10.67 20.03
N GLU A 47 22.99 -11.03 19.05
CA GLU A 47 22.89 -12.28 18.29
C GLU A 47 21.60 -12.41 17.46
N MET A 48 21.02 -11.31 17.04
CA MET A 48 19.85 -11.27 16.19
C MET A 48 20.02 -10.24 15.08
N ALA A 49 19.52 -10.56 13.88
CA ALA A 49 19.49 -9.65 12.74
C ALA A 49 18.12 -9.00 12.58
N TYR A 50 18.11 -7.73 12.25
CA TYR A 50 16.90 -6.91 12.11
C TYR A 50 16.95 -6.01 10.89
N PHE A 51 15.75 -5.65 10.38
CA PHE A 51 15.56 -4.50 9.51
C PHE A 51 14.96 -3.31 10.27
N LYS A 52 15.54 -2.12 10.10
CA LYS A 52 14.94 -0.84 10.50
C LYS A 52 13.92 -0.40 9.48
N THR A 53 12.78 0.07 9.98
CA THR A 53 11.66 0.51 9.15
C THR A 53 11.30 1.96 9.37
N HIS A 54 10.54 2.49 8.43
CA HIS A 54 9.83 3.75 8.49
C HIS A 54 8.36 3.50 8.12
N HIS A 55 7.39 4.01 8.86
CA HIS A 55 5.99 3.83 8.52
C HIS A 55 5.57 4.77 7.38
N TYR A 56 4.78 4.22 6.47
CA TYR A 56 4.16 4.90 5.36
C TYR A 56 2.65 5.00 5.61
N GLY A 57 2.09 6.21 5.54
CA GLY A 57 0.68 6.45 5.84
C GLY A 57 0.33 6.36 7.33
N GLY A 58 -0.95 6.34 7.63
CA GLY A 58 -1.50 6.32 8.97
C GLY A 58 -1.64 4.92 9.54
N ILE A 59 -0.68 4.43 10.32
CA ILE A 59 -0.77 3.12 10.98
C ILE A 59 -1.11 3.22 12.45
N ARG A 60 -1.86 2.24 12.95
CA ARG A 60 -2.01 1.99 14.39
C ARG A 60 -0.93 1.00 14.81
N LYS A 61 0.20 1.50 15.32
CA LYS A 61 1.44 0.74 15.58
C LYS A 61 1.24 -0.55 16.39
N TYR A 62 0.29 -0.56 17.32
CA TYR A 62 -0.03 -1.74 18.12
C TYR A 62 -0.60 -2.91 17.31
N GLN A 63 -1.13 -2.66 16.11
CA GLN A 63 -1.64 -3.71 15.22
C GLN A 63 -0.53 -4.38 14.40
N TRP A 64 0.68 -3.81 14.40
CA TRP A 64 1.81 -4.26 13.58
C TRP A 64 2.81 -5.13 14.35
N VAL A 65 2.71 -5.16 15.68
CA VAL A 65 3.56 -6.02 16.50
C VAL A 65 2.92 -7.40 16.69
N THR A 66 3.74 -8.42 16.82
CA THR A 66 3.35 -9.83 17.08
C THR A 66 2.46 -10.49 16.03
N ILE A 67 2.40 -9.93 14.83
CA ILE A 67 1.72 -10.54 13.68
C ILE A 67 2.74 -11.01 12.64
N PRO A 68 2.41 -12.05 11.84
CA PRO A 68 3.24 -12.45 10.71
C PRO A 68 3.33 -11.33 9.66
N LEU A 69 4.54 -11.09 9.18
CA LEU A 69 4.84 -10.08 8.17
C LEU A 69 5.56 -10.73 6.98
N GLU A 70 5.39 -10.13 5.81
CA GLU A 70 6.04 -10.48 4.56
C GLU A 70 6.70 -9.27 3.90
N LEU A 71 7.63 -9.52 2.98
CA LEU A 71 8.40 -8.49 2.28
C LEU A 71 8.05 -8.49 0.79
N HIS A 72 7.76 -7.30 0.26
CA HIS A 72 7.53 -7.07 -1.16
C HIS A 72 8.35 -5.88 -1.64
N GLY A 73 8.76 -5.90 -2.89
CA GLY A 73 9.42 -4.72 -3.43
C GLY A 73 10.30 -4.99 -4.63
N VAL A 74 11.21 -4.06 -4.88
CA VAL A 74 12.18 -4.13 -5.96
C VAL A 74 13.54 -3.61 -5.47
N ALA A 75 14.61 -4.29 -5.87
CA ALA A 75 15.97 -3.83 -5.72
C ALA A 75 16.58 -3.61 -7.10
N VAL A 76 17.30 -2.51 -7.29
CA VAL A 76 18.13 -2.31 -8.46
C VAL A 76 19.55 -2.74 -8.10
N LEU A 77 20.01 -3.83 -8.72
CA LEU A 77 21.31 -4.41 -8.44
C LEU A 77 22.44 -3.58 -9.04
N ARG A 78 23.66 -3.79 -8.55
CA ARG A 78 24.86 -3.09 -8.99
C ARG A 78 25.16 -3.22 -10.50
N ASP A 79 24.71 -4.30 -11.13
CA ASP A 79 24.81 -4.51 -12.58
C ASP A 79 23.70 -3.81 -13.39
N GLY A 80 22.81 -3.06 -12.74
CA GLY A 80 21.69 -2.34 -13.33
C GLY A 80 20.43 -3.16 -13.56
N LYS A 81 20.41 -4.44 -13.22
CA LYS A 81 19.21 -5.27 -13.28
C LYS A 81 18.30 -5.01 -12.09
N SER A 82 17.01 -5.19 -12.28
CA SER A 82 16.01 -5.15 -11.20
C SER A 82 15.66 -6.56 -10.75
N ALA A 83 15.64 -6.75 -9.44
CA ALA A 83 15.16 -7.96 -8.79
C ALA A 83 13.83 -7.67 -8.08
N ALA A 84 12.77 -8.39 -8.42
CA ALA A 84 11.51 -8.34 -7.69
C ALA A 84 11.64 -9.18 -6.42
N ILE A 85 11.33 -8.57 -5.28
CA ILE A 85 11.45 -9.18 -3.95
C ILE A 85 10.06 -9.62 -3.49
N HIS A 86 9.92 -10.92 -3.19
CA HIS A 86 8.71 -11.50 -2.60
C HIS A 86 9.15 -12.57 -1.60
N ILE A 87 8.92 -12.34 -0.31
CA ILE A 87 9.32 -13.27 0.76
C ILE A 87 8.24 -13.28 1.84
N GLY A 88 7.66 -14.42 2.10
CA GLY A 88 6.70 -14.62 3.20
C GLY A 88 5.27 -14.91 2.77
N GLY A 89 4.95 -14.73 1.47
CA GLY A 89 3.60 -14.92 0.92
C GLY A 89 3.30 -16.34 0.44
N GLU A 90 4.33 -17.13 0.11
CA GLU A 90 4.17 -18.48 -0.41
C GLU A 90 4.34 -19.53 0.69
N GLU A 91 3.79 -20.73 0.46
CA GLU A 91 3.94 -21.84 1.38
C GLU A 91 5.42 -22.27 1.49
N GLY A 92 5.94 -22.28 2.71
CA GLY A 92 7.34 -22.58 2.99
C GLY A 92 8.28 -21.38 2.99
N ASP A 93 7.83 -20.20 2.61
CA ASP A 93 8.63 -18.97 2.77
C ASP A 93 8.82 -18.63 4.26
N PRO A 94 9.97 -18.06 4.63
CA PRO A 94 10.13 -17.48 5.97
C PRO A 94 9.23 -16.27 6.13
N GLN A 95 8.51 -16.18 7.24
CA GLN A 95 7.76 -14.99 7.65
C GLN A 95 8.52 -14.24 8.73
N PHE A 96 8.18 -12.98 8.92
CA PHE A 96 8.86 -12.06 9.81
C PHE A 96 7.91 -11.59 10.92
N ILE A 97 8.45 -10.93 11.94
CA ILE A 97 7.68 -10.41 13.06
C ILE A 97 8.37 -9.17 13.64
N ILE A 98 7.58 -8.28 14.22
CA ILE A 98 8.07 -7.24 15.12
C ILE A 98 7.75 -7.69 16.53
N ASN A 99 8.76 -7.80 17.38
CA ASN A 99 8.60 -8.26 18.77
C ASN A 99 7.89 -7.20 19.61
N ASP A 100 7.15 -7.66 20.62
CA ASP A 100 6.63 -6.80 21.69
C ASP A 100 6.95 -7.41 23.07
N LEU A 101 6.78 -6.61 24.11
CA LEU A 101 7.04 -7.04 25.49
C LEU A 101 5.95 -7.97 26.01
N LEU A 102 6.36 -9.00 26.72
CA LEU A 102 5.44 -9.82 27.51
C LEU A 102 4.88 -9.00 28.71
N PRO A 103 3.69 -9.37 29.25
CA PRO A 103 3.02 -8.55 30.26
C PRO A 103 3.87 -8.21 31.50
N HIS A 104 4.76 -9.11 31.91
CA HIS A 104 5.60 -8.89 33.08
C HIS A 104 6.64 -7.79 32.89
N LEU A 105 7.14 -7.60 31.66
CA LEU A 105 8.10 -6.56 31.30
C LEU A 105 7.41 -5.29 30.78
N GLY A 106 6.17 -5.41 30.27
CA GLY A 106 5.41 -4.34 29.63
C GLY A 106 4.66 -3.40 30.59
N ARG A 107 4.90 -3.45 31.91
CA ARG A 107 4.14 -2.66 32.89
C ARG A 107 4.21 -1.15 32.66
N GLU A 108 5.39 -0.64 32.34
CA GLU A 108 5.59 0.80 32.09
C GLU A 108 5.08 1.19 30.69
N GLN A 109 5.22 0.30 29.71
CA GLN A 109 4.62 0.46 28.37
C GLN A 109 3.09 0.60 28.47
N GLY A 110 2.43 -0.24 29.28
CA GLY A 110 0.97 -0.24 29.45
C GLY A 110 0.40 1.00 30.15
N LYS A 111 1.25 1.86 30.75
CA LYS A 111 0.83 3.15 31.33
C LYS A 111 0.87 4.31 30.34
N LYS A 112 1.50 4.13 29.18
CA LYS A 112 1.63 5.18 28.17
C LYS A 112 0.35 5.33 27.35
N PRO A 113 0.08 6.53 26.80
CA PRO A 113 -0.93 6.68 25.77
C PRO A 113 -0.70 5.69 24.61
N LEU A 114 -1.78 5.21 24.00
CA LEU A 114 -1.71 4.16 22.98
C LEU A 114 -0.78 4.50 21.81
N ASN A 115 -0.73 5.77 21.40
CA ASN A 115 0.15 6.25 20.32
C ASN A 115 1.63 6.31 20.71
N GLU A 116 1.96 6.26 22.02
CA GLU A 116 3.30 6.31 22.56
C GLU A 116 3.79 4.96 23.08
N ALA A 117 2.86 4.02 23.32
CA ALA A 117 3.16 2.71 23.88
C ALA A 117 4.15 1.92 23.00
N ILE A 118 4.04 2.08 21.69
CA ILE A 118 4.96 1.51 20.69
C ILE A 118 5.60 2.66 19.93
N PRO A 119 6.86 3.02 20.21
CA PRO A 119 7.59 4.03 19.47
C PRO A 119 7.82 3.60 18.01
N SER A 120 7.77 4.53 17.05
CA SER A 120 8.02 4.22 15.63
C SER A 120 9.40 3.60 15.39
N GLU A 121 10.43 4.08 16.11
CA GLU A 121 11.79 3.53 16.03
C GLU A 121 11.94 2.11 16.62
N SER A 122 10.90 1.58 17.27
CA SER A 122 10.86 0.20 17.79
C SER A 122 10.21 -0.77 16.80
N LEU A 123 9.70 -0.30 15.66
CA LEU A 123 9.12 -1.15 14.62
C LEU A 123 10.25 -1.79 13.79
N ASN A 124 11.09 -2.58 14.44
CA ASN A 124 12.20 -3.29 13.80
C ASN A 124 11.81 -4.74 13.53
N VAL A 125 11.98 -5.17 12.28
CA VAL A 125 11.58 -6.50 11.82
C VAL A 125 12.66 -7.51 12.14
N LEU A 126 12.32 -8.54 12.92
CA LEU A 126 13.22 -9.64 13.24
C LEU A 126 13.40 -10.55 12.02
N LEU A 127 14.65 -10.76 11.61
CA LEU A 127 15.02 -11.53 10.41
C LEU A 127 15.59 -12.91 10.74
N GLY A 128 16.27 -13.05 11.87
CA GLY A 128 16.88 -14.32 12.23
C GLY A 128 17.81 -14.22 13.42
N GLY A 129 18.19 -15.40 13.97
CA GLY A 129 19.08 -15.55 15.10
C GLY A 129 20.01 -16.78 14.94
N ARG A 130 20.30 -17.19 13.69
CA ARG A 130 21.26 -18.26 13.42
C ARG A 130 22.53 -17.67 12.82
N PRO A 131 23.69 -17.82 13.50
CA PRO A 131 24.96 -17.33 12.98
C PRO A 131 25.46 -18.20 11.83
N ILE A 132 26.22 -17.62 10.91
CA ILE A 132 27.05 -18.39 9.98
C ILE A 132 28.20 -19.08 10.72
N ALA A 133 28.81 -20.08 10.08
CA ALA A 133 29.86 -20.89 10.69
C ALA A 133 31.23 -20.19 10.79
N ASP A 134 31.39 -19.02 10.18
CA ASP A 134 32.65 -18.26 10.23
C ASP A 134 32.81 -17.52 11.56
N GLU A 135 33.70 -18.00 12.41
CA GLU A 135 33.96 -17.44 13.75
C GLU A 135 34.79 -16.15 13.74
N ASP A 136 35.49 -15.87 12.64
CA ASP A 136 36.29 -14.66 12.45
C ASP A 136 35.44 -13.44 12.03
N CYS A 137 34.19 -13.68 11.60
CA CYS A 137 33.25 -12.63 11.21
C CYS A 137 32.56 -12.02 12.45
N SER A 138 32.57 -10.69 12.56
CA SER A 138 31.89 -9.98 13.66
C SER A 138 30.38 -9.92 13.52
N ASP A 139 29.86 -9.87 12.27
CA ASP A 139 28.45 -9.66 11.94
C ASP A 139 27.82 -10.95 11.39
N ARG A 140 27.94 -12.05 12.12
CA ARG A 140 27.59 -13.41 11.68
C ARG A 140 26.12 -13.64 11.37
N PHE A 141 25.22 -12.95 12.08
CA PHE A 141 23.77 -13.08 11.91
C PHE A 141 23.31 -12.22 10.73
N LYS A 142 23.82 -11.01 10.64
CA LYS A 142 23.61 -10.11 9.50
C LYS A 142 24.09 -10.73 8.20
N LEU A 143 25.29 -11.32 8.21
CA LEU A 143 25.85 -11.98 7.03
C LEU A 143 25.00 -13.20 6.59
N GLY A 144 24.39 -13.91 7.53
CA GLY A 144 23.44 -15.01 7.21
C GLY A 144 22.21 -14.52 6.45
N VAL A 145 21.68 -13.36 6.82
CA VAL A 145 20.59 -12.71 6.07
C VAL A 145 21.05 -12.30 4.67
N MET A 146 22.24 -11.72 4.57
CA MET A 146 22.80 -11.31 3.27
C MET A 146 23.11 -12.49 2.36
N GLN A 147 23.55 -13.63 2.90
CA GLN A 147 23.70 -14.86 2.10
C GLN A 147 22.38 -15.30 1.49
N TYR A 148 21.30 -15.33 2.27
CA TYR A 148 19.96 -15.66 1.75
C TYR A 148 19.51 -14.69 0.64
N LEU A 149 19.66 -13.38 0.84
CA LEU A 149 19.29 -12.37 -0.16
C LEU A 149 20.17 -12.46 -1.42
N ASN A 150 21.44 -12.78 -1.26
CA ASN A 150 22.35 -12.96 -2.39
C ASN A 150 22.03 -14.24 -3.17
N GLU A 151 21.81 -15.39 -2.50
CA GLU A 151 21.47 -16.65 -3.16
C GLU A 151 20.14 -16.56 -3.93
N LYS A 152 19.13 -15.90 -3.35
CA LYS A 152 17.78 -15.82 -3.96
C LYS A 152 17.66 -14.72 -5.00
N TYR A 153 18.30 -13.57 -4.80
CA TYR A 153 18.09 -12.36 -5.60
C TYR A 153 19.36 -11.74 -6.18
N GLY A 154 20.54 -12.26 -5.85
CA GLY A 154 21.82 -11.69 -6.26
C GLY A 154 22.19 -10.37 -5.55
N MET A 155 21.49 -10.04 -4.48
CA MET A 155 21.67 -8.78 -3.75
C MET A 155 22.95 -8.77 -2.92
N THR A 156 23.55 -7.59 -2.82
CA THR A 156 24.55 -7.20 -1.82
C THR A 156 23.92 -6.23 -0.82
N GLU A 157 24.60 -5.95 0.29
CA GLU A 157 24.07 -4.99 1.28
C GLU A 157 23.92 -3.57 0.71
N GLU A 158 24.78 -3.18 -0.25
CA GLU A 158 24.73 -1.89 -0.91
C GLU A 158 23.45 -1.71 -1.76
N ASP A 159 22.91 -2.81 -2.32
CA ASP A 159 21.68 -2.77 -3.10
C ASP A 159 20.44 -2.43 -2.25
N LEU A 160 20.51 -2.61 -0.92
CA LEU A 160 19.45 -2.19 0.00
C LEU A 160 19.28 -0.68 0.07
N ILE A 161 20.32 0.11 -0.24
CA ILE A 161 20.29 1.58 -0.15
C ILE A 161 19.26 2.19 -1.12
N SER A 162 19.16 1.60 -2.31
CA SER A 162 18.25 2.05 -3.38
C SER A 162 17.02 1.16 -3.54
N ALA A 163 16.92 0.08 -2.76
CA ALA A 163 15.78 -0.82 -2.83
C ALA A 163 14.52 -0.16 -2.25
N GLU A 164 13.40 -0.38 -2.92
CA GLU A 164 12.07 -0.12 -2.38
C GLU A 164 11.50 -1.44 -1.88
N ILE A 165 11.63 -1.71 -0.58
CA ILE A 165 11.12 -2.93 0.05
C ILE A 165 10.13 -2.54 1.14
N GLU A 166 8.94 -3.08 1.02
CA GLU A 166 7.78 -2.88 1.86
C GLU A 166 7.59 -4.09 2.77
N VAL A 167 7.25 -3.85 4.02
CA VAL A 167 6.88 -4.87 5.00
C VAL A 167 5.39 -4.75 5.26
N VAL A 168 4.66 -5.81 5.02
CA VAL A 168 3.20 -5.84 5.10
C VAL A 168 2.71 -7.04 5.91
N PRO A 169 1.48 -7.03 6.47
CA PRO A 169 0.91 -8.19 7.12
C PRO A 169 0.83 -9.38 6.18
N ALA A 170 1.39 -10.51 6.61
CA ALA A 170 1.37 -11.75 5.83
C ALA A 170 -0.02 -12.40 5.89
N GLY A 171 -0.47 -12.86 4.76
CA GLY A 171 -1.68 -13.67 4.67
C GLY A 171 -2.65 -13.24 3.58
N LYS A 172 -3.45 -14.21 3.16
CA LYS A 172 -4.44 -14.03 2.09
C LYS A 172 -5.74 -13.46 2.66
N ALA A 173 -6.55 -12.83 1.79
CA ALA A 173 -7.92 -12.45 2.10
C ALA A 173 -8.73 -13.66 2.61
N ARG A 174 -9.61 -13.44 3.57
CA ARG A 174 -10.41 -14.49 4.24
C ARG A 174 -11.84 -14.05 4.44
N ASP A 175 -12.75 -14.99 4.27
CA ASP A 175 -14.14 -14.82 4.69
C ASP A 175 -14.24 -14.76 6.22
N ILE A 176 -15.05 -13.83 6.73
CA ILE A 176 -15.28 -13.61 8.15
C ILE A 176 -16.78 -13.76 8.46
N GLY A 177 -17.05 -14.31 9.64
CA GLY A 177 -18.40 -14.61 10.13
C GLY A 177 -18.84 -16.03 9.80
N PHE A 178 -19.85 -16.53 10.52
CA PHE A 178 -20.39 -17.87 10.27
C PHE A 178 -21.04 -18.00 8.89
N ASP A 179 -21.59 -16.92 8.39
CA ASP A 179 -22.25 -16.82 7.09
C ASP A 179 -21.29 -16.35 5.97
N ARG A 180 -20.02 -16.08 6.31
CA ARG A 180 -18.98 -15.57 5.39
C ARG A 180 -19.37 -14.28 4.66
N SER A 181 -20.15 -13.42 5.32
CA SER A 181 -20.64 -12.17 4.73
C SER A 181 -19.63 -11.03 4.70
N PHE A 182 -18.50 -11.18 5.38
CA PHE A 182 -17.42 -10.20 5.41
C PHE A 182 -16.13 -10.79 4.86
N ILE A 183 -15.26 -9.91 4.36
CA ILE A 183 -13.92 -10.26 3.92
C ILE A 183 -12.91 -9.47 4.76
N ALA A 184 -11.98 -10.17 5.38
CA ALA A 184 -10.81 -9.53 6.01
C ALA A 184 -9.59 -9.64 5.10
N SER A 185 -8.96 -8.52 4.82
CA SER A 185 -7.75 -8.45 4.02
C SER A 185 -6.95 -7.20 4.36
N TYR A 186 -5.64 -7.29 4.27
CA TYR A 186 -4.80 -6.11 4.19
C TYR A 186 -5.00 -5.42 2.84
N GLY A 187 -4.98 -4.09 2.81
CA GLY A 187 -5.12 -3.30 1.59
C GLY A 187 -6.55 -3.24 1.02
N HIS A 188 -7.60 -3.55 1.82
CA HIS A 188 -8.99 -3.29 1.45
C HIS A 188 -9.23 -1.82 1.13
N ASP A 189 -8.63 -0.95 1.90
CA ASP A 189 -8.47 0.46 1.64
C ASP A 189 -7.29 0.63 0.68
N ASP A 190 -7.49 1.06 -0.59
CA ASP A 190 -8.81 1.25 -1.23
C ASP A 190 -8.99 0.29 -2.44
N ARG A 191 -8.38 -0.89 -2.39
CA ARG A 191 -8.47 -1.86 -3.50
C ARG A 191 -9.88 -2.36 -3.76
N VAL A 192 -10.78 -2.25 -2.78
CA VAL A 192 -12.19 -2.63 -3.00
C VAL A 192 -12.89 -1.66 -3.94
N CYS A 193 -12.64 -0.35 -3.83
CA CYS A 193 -13.16 0.64 -4.78
C CYS A 193 -12.44 0.54 -6.12
N ALA A 194 -11.11 0.41 -6.11
CA ALA A 194 -10.32 0.21 -7.32
C ALA A 194 -10.80 -1.00 -8.14
N TYR A 195 -11.15 -2.12 -7.47
CA TYR A 195 -11.72 -3.29 -8.15
C TYR A 195 -13.08 -3.00 -8.78
N ALA A 196 -13.95 -2.28 -8.08
CA ALA A 196 -15.27 -1.92 -8.61
C ALA A 196 -15.16 -1.02 -9.86
N GLU A 197 -14.26 -0.04 -9.83
CA GLU A 197 -13.99 0.84 -10.97
C GLU A 197 -13.33 0.09 -12.15
N LEU A 198 -12.41 -0.84 -11.86
CA LEU A 198 -11.81 -1.69 -12.87
C LEU A 198 -12.87 -2.53 -13.58
N ALA A 199 -13.80 -3.14 -12.85
CA ALA A 199 -14.90 -3.88 -13.41
C ALA A 199 -15.79 -2.96 -14.29
N GLY A 200 -16.10 -1.77 -13.77
CA GLY A 200 -16.93 -0.79 -14.49
C GLY A 200 -16.32 -0.33 -15.81
N ILE A 201 -15.01 -0.09 -15.88
CA ILE A 201 -14.38 0.33 -17.15
C ILE A 201 -14.29 -0.82 -18.15
N PHE A 202 -14.12 -2.07 -17.70
CA PHE A 202 -14.16 -3.22 -18.60
C PHE A 202 -15.57 -3.50 -19.17
N ASP A 203 -16.61 -3.14 -18.42
CA ASP A 203 -18.00 -3.24 -18.87
C ASP A 203 -18.42 -2.07 -19.77
N ALA A 204 -17.61 -1.02 -19.88
CA ALA A 204 -17.89 0.15 -20.72
C ALA A 204 -17.70 -0.16 -22.21
N VAL A 205 -18.71 -0.73 -22.85
CA VAL A 205 -18.70 -1.03 -24.29
C VAL A 205 -19.28 0.14 -25.09
N SER A 206 -18.47 0.76 -25.96
CA SER A 206 -18.89 1.88 -26.83
C SER A 206 -19.57 3.02 -26.04
N PRO A 207 -18.93 3.58 -25.02
CA PRO A 207 -19.54 4.62 -24.21
C PRO A 207 -19.80 5.89 -25.05
N LYS A 208 -20.77 6.70 -24.65
CA LYS A 208 -21.05 7.99 -25.30
C LYS A 208 -19.94 8.99 -25.01
N LYS A 209 -19.65 9.24 -23.72
CA LYS A 209 -18.48 9.99 -23.27
C LYS A 209 -17.32 9.04 -23.03
N THR A 210 -16.10 9.49 -23.26
CA THR A 210 -14.90 8.72 -22.88
C THR A 210 -14.97 8.35 -21.41
N ALA A 211 -14.81 7.07 -21.10
CA ALA A 211 -14.68 6.56 -19.75
C ALA A 211 -13.22 6.49 -19.37
N VAL A 212 -12.86 6.95 -18.16
CA VAL A 212 -11.50 6.97 -17.64
C VAL A 212 -11.51 6.37 -16.24
N CYS A 213 -10.53 5.52 -15.92
CA CYS A 213 -10.24 5.12 -14.54
C CYS A 213 -8.82 5.50 -14.16
N ILE A 214 -8.67 5.95 -12.92
CA ILE A 214 -7.40 6.30 -12.30
C ILE A 214 -7.20 5.40 -11.08
N PHE A 215 -6.13 4.62 -11.10
CA PHE A 215 -5.66 3.84 -9.94
C PHE A 215 -4.41 4.53 -9.42
N ALA A 216 -4.62 5.35 -8.39
CA ALA A 216 -3.60 6.25 -7.87
C ALA A 216 -2.64 5.54 -6.92
N ASP A 217 -1.44 6.10 -6.78
CA ASP A 217 -0.44 5.79 -5.77
C ASP A 217 -0.31 6.97 -4.81
N LYS A 218 0.17 6.71 -3.59
CA LYS A 218 0.50 7.73 -2.58
C LYS A 218 -0.66 8.53 -2.01
N GLU A 219 -1.89 8.01 -2.11
CA GLU A 219 -3.04 8.65 -1.46
C GLU A 219 -2.81 8.73 0.05
N GLU A 220 -2.34 7.65 0.66
CA GLU A 220 -2.11 7.48 2.11
C GLU A 220 -1.09 8.45 2.72
N ILE A 221 -0.33 9.16 1.89
CA ILE A 221 0.62 10.21 2.31
C ILE A 221 0.33 11.56 1.67
N GLY A 222 -0.92 11.80 1.24
CA GLY A 222 -1.37 13.07 0.68
C GLY A 222 -1.11 13.24 -0.81
N SER A 223 -0.98 12.14 -1.57
CA SER A 223 -0.81 12.13 -3.04
C SER A 223 0.46 12.81 -3.55
N GLU A 224 1.44 13.07 -2.69
CA GLU A 224 2.70 13.73 -3.06
C GLU A 224 3.66 12.77 -3.80
N GLY A 225 4.60 13.35 -4.54
CA GLY A 225 5.63 12.63 -5.28
C GLY A 225 5.26 12.36 -6.74
N VAL A 226 6.20 11.73 -7.47
CA VAL A 226 6.15 11.62 -8.95
C VAL A 226 5.08 10.63 -9.46
N SER A 227 4.60 9.75 -8.62
CA SER A 227 3.55 8.76 -8.93
C SER A 227 2.19 9.11 -8.31
N GLY A 228 2.13 10.06 -7.37
CA GLY A 228 0.90 10.52 -6.74
C GLY A 228 0.06 11.44 -7.65
N MET A 229 -1.18 11.70 -7.23
CA MET A 229 -2.12 12.51 -8.02
C MET A 229 -1.77 14.01 -8.06
N LEU A 230 -0.89 14.51 -7.19
CA LEU A 230 -0.33 15.86 -7.28
C LEU A 230 0.76 15.99 -8.37
N SER A 231 1.18 14.88 -8.99
CA SER A 231 2.03 14.92 -10.17
C SER A 231 1.25 15.31 -11.41
N GLN A 232 1.96 15.66 -12.49
CA GLN A 232 1.34 16.00 -13.77
C GLN A 232 0.92 14.77 -14.61
N ALA A 233 1.06 13.56 -14.08
CA ALA A 233 0.84 12.32 -14.83
C ALA A 233 -0.57 12.23 -15.42
N PHE A 234 -1.59 12.63 -14.64
CA PHE A 234 -2.97 12.64 -15.10
C PHE A 234 -3.22 13.70 -16.17
N GLU A 235 -2.66 14.90 -15.99
CA GLU A 235 -2.77 15.96 -17.00
C GLU A 235 -2.09 15.55 -18.33
N TRP A 236 -0.95 14.88 -18.27
CA TRP A 236 -0.29 14.36 -19.48
C TRP A 236 -1.16 13.33 -20.19
N PHE A 237 -1.70 12.37 -19.43
CA PHE A 237 -2.55 11.32 -19.98
C PHE A 237 -3.80 11.90 -20.66
N MET A 238 -4.53 12.79 -19.99
CA MET A 238 -5.71 13.45 -20.56
C MET A 238 -5.35 14.41 -21.69
N GLY A 239 -4.26 15.16 -21.53
CA GLY A 239 -3.76 16.10 -22.53
C GLY A 239 -3.36 15.44 -23.84
N ASP A 240 -2.76 14.25 -23.78
CA ASP A 240 -2.43 13.48 -24.98
C ASP A 240 -3.68 13.05 -25.75
N MET A 241 -4.71 12.58 -25.07
CA MET A 241 -5.99 12.24 -25.69
C MET A 241 -6.68 13.48 -26.27
N CYS A 242 -6.72 14.57 -25.54
CA CYS A 242 -7.31 15.84 -26.02
C CYS A 242 -6.60 16.35 -27.27
N ARG A 243 -5.27 16.29 -27.31
CA ARG A 243 -4.46 16.74 -28.44
C ARG A 243 -4.76 15.96 -29.71
N THR A 244 -5.01 14.65 -29.63
CA THR A 244 -5.36 13.83 -30.77
C THR A 244 -6.72 14.19 -31.40
N GLN A 245 -7.58 14.83 -30.60
CA GLN A 245 -8.92 15.26 -31.03
C GLN A 245 -9.02 16.78 -31.30
N GLY A 246 -7.92 17.52 -31.10
CA GLY A 246 -7.92 18.98 -31.26
C GLY A 246 -8.69 19.74 -30.18
N VAL A 247 -8.88 19.14 -29.01
CA VAL A 247 -9.63 19.68 -27.86
C VAL A 247 -8.68 20.30 -26.86
N ALA A 248 -9.03 21.44 -26.28
CA ALA A 248 -8.28 22.01 -25.17
C ALA A 248 -8.52 21.20 -23.87
N LEU A 249 -7.46 20.89 -23.13
CA LEU A 249 -7.56 20.13 -21.89
C LEU A 249 -8.50 20.79 -20.86
N ALA A 250 -8.46 22.13 -20.78
CA ALA A 250 -9.32 22.89 -19.88
C ALA A 250 -10.83 22.71 -20.21
N ASP A 251 -11.19 22.64 -21.49
CA ASP A 251 -12.58 22.42 -21.92
C ASP A 251 -13.02 20.99 -21.58
N CYS A 252 -12.13 20.02 -21.78
CA CYS A 252 -12.36 18.62 -21.37
C CYS A 252 -12.64 18.54 -19.87
N PHE A 253 -11.79 19.10 -19.03
CA PHE A 253 -11.95 19.04 -17.58
C PHE A 253 -13.19 19.75 -17.10
N ALA A 254 -13.51 20.93 -17.66
CA ALA A 254 -14.70 21.70 -17.28
C ALA A 254 -16.02 20.95 -17.56
N ASN A 255 -16.04 20.06 -18.56
CA ASN A 255 -17.20 19.29 -18.97
C ASN A 255 -17.17 17.82 -18.48
N SER A 256 -16.13 17.45 -17.72
CA SER A 256 -15.98 16.11 -17.17
C SER A 256 -16.74 15.94 -15.86
N PHE A 257 -17.08 14.71 -15.54
CA PHE A 257 -17.62 14.28 -14.25
C PHE A 257 -16.68 13.26 -13.63
N CYS A 258 -16.36 13.44 -12.34
CA CYS A 258 -15.48 12.52 -11.60
C CYS A 258 -16.22 11.94 -10.38
N LEU A 259 -16.12 10.62 -10.25
CA LEU A 259 -16.40 9.89 -9.02
C LEU A 259 -15.05 9.59 -8.36
N SER A 260 -14.81 10.17 -7.19
CA SER A 260 -13.67 9.82 -6.35
C SER A 260 -14.17 8.82 -5.33
N ALA A 261 -13.73 7.60 -5.46
CA ALA A 261 -14.10 6.51 -4.58
C ALA A 261 -13.02 6.29 -3.52
N ASP A 262 -13.47 5.95 -2.33
CA ASP A 262 -12.65 5.58 -1.19
C ASP A 262 -13.50 4.82 -0.19
N VAL A 263 -12.92 4.03 0.69
CA VAL A 263 -13.66 3.32 1.72
C VAL A 263 -14.17 4.28 2.79
N THR A 264 -15.28 3.92 3.42
CA THR A 264 -15.80 4.64 4.59
C THR A 264 -16.16 3.65 5.69
N ALA A 265 -15.97 4.09 6.95
CA ALA A 265 -16.32 3.28 8.10
C ALA A 265 -17.86 3.16 8.22
N ALA A 266 -18.35 1.92 8.22
CA ALA A 266 -19.75 1.66 8.60
C ALA A 266 -19.92 1.81 10.13
N TYR A 267 -21.12 2.21 10.56
CA TYR A 267 -21.45 2.29 11.98
C TYR A 267 -21.21 0.96 12.69
N ASP A 268 -20.34 0.98 13.69
CA ASP A 268 -20.05 -0.16 14.55
C ASP A 268 -20.62 0.08 15.95
N PRO A 269 -21.57 -0.77 16.43
CA PRO A 269 -22.16 -0.60 17.75
C PRO A 269 -21.17 -0.78 18.91
N ASN A 270 -20.01 -1.42 18.70
CA ASN A 270 -18.95 -1.52 19.72
C ASN A 270 -18.24 -0.18 19.97
N PHE A 271 -18.36 0.76 19.03
CA PHE A 271 -17.73 2.07 19.09
C PHE A 271 -18.74 3.20 18.82
N ALA A 272 -19.97 3.04 19.32
CA ALA A 272 -21.09 3.93 19.04
C ALA A 272 -20.83 5.41 19.34
N ASP A 273 -19.93 5.70 20.29
CA ASP A 273 -19.56 7.03 20.74
C ASP A 273 -18.68 7.83 19.77
N VAL A 274 -18.05 7.15 18.79
CA VAL A 274 -17.25 7.84 17.75
C VAL A 274 -18.07 8.17 16.50
N TYR A 275 -19.36 7.78 16.43
CA TYR A 275 -20.21 7.96 15.25
C TYR A 275 -21.37 8.93 15.49
N ALA A 276 -21.68 9.75 14.52
CA ALA A 276 -22.97 10.41 14.43
C ALA A 276 -23.99 9.43 13.78
N LYS A 277 -24.58 8.54 14.57
CA LYS A 277 -25.39 7.41 14.08
C LYS A 277 -26.38 7.76 12.97
N ARG A 278 -27.03 8.95 13.05
CA ARG A 278 -28.01 9.40 12.05
C ARG A 278 -27.37 9.72 10.69
N ASN A 279 -26.07 10.05 10.69
CA ASN A 279 -25.32 10.48 9.52
C ASN A 279 -24.23 9.47 9.12
N SER A 280 -24.25 8.28 9.71
CA SER A 280 -23.26 7.22 9.41
C SER A 280 -23.76 6.30 8.32
N SER A 281 -22.83 5.69 7.60
CA SER A 281 -23.10 4.56 6.71
C SER A 281 -23.36 3.30 7.52
N PHE A 282 -24.15 2.39 6.97
CA PHE A 282 -24.47 1.10 7.59
C PHE A 282 -24.17 -0.04 6.62
N VAL A 283 -23.73 -1.17 7.16
CA VAL A 283 -23.57 -2.41 6.39
C VAL A 283 -24.90 -2.79 5.74
N ASN A 284 -24.85 -3.33 4.53
CA ASN A 284 -26.00 -3.77 3.72
C ASN A 284 -26.91 -2.65 3.14
N TYR A 285 -26.51 -1.39 3.24
CA TYR A 285 -27.29 -0.27 2.67
C TYR A 285 -26.76 0.23 1.32
N GLY A 286 -25.76 -0.46 0.75
CA GLY A 286 -25.18 -0.12 -0.54
C GLY A 286 -24.04 0.91 -0.44
N VAL A 287 -23.77 1.58 -1.55
CA VAL A 287 -22.68 2.56 -1.66
C VAL A 287 -23.03 3.81 -0.86
N ALA A 288 -22.09 4.30 -0.07
CA ALA A 288 -22.21 5.56 0.65
C ALA A 288 -21.84 6.74 -0.25
N LEU A 289 -22.66 7.79 -0.22
CA LEU A 289 -22.32 9.08 -0.83
C LEU A 289 -21.89 10.06 0.26
N CYS A 290 -20.60 10.39 0.31
CA CYS A 290 -20.03 11.32 1.26
C CYS A 290 -20.22 12.77 0.75
N LYS A 291 -20.90 13.61 1.54
CA LYS A 291 -21.11 15.03 1.20
C LYS A 291 -19.94 15.92 1.58
N TYR A 292 -19.20 15.53 2.62
CA TYR A 292 -18.07 16.29 3.15
C TYR A 292 -16.86 15.35 3.28
N THR A 293 -15.69 15.90 3.02
CA THR A 293 -14.39 15.26 3.22
C THR A 293 -13.68 15.93 4.41
N GLY A 294 -13.05 15.14 5.28
CA GLY A 294 -12.27 15.61 6.45
C GLY A 294 -13.01 15.54 7.77
#